data_d4d6181b9f731ecf248362d944252cdf
#
_entry.id   d4d6181b9f731ecf248362d944252cdf
#
_cell.length_a   1.000
_cell.length_b   1.000
_cell.length_c   1.000
_cell.angle_alpha   90.00
_cell.angle_beta   90.00
_cell.angle_gamma   90.00
#
_symmetry.space_group_name_H-M   'P 1'
#
loop_
_entity.id
_entity.type
_entity.pdbx_description
1 polymer ?
#
loop_
_entity_poly.entity_id
_entity_poly.type
_entity_poly.pdbx_seq_one_letter_code
_entity_poly.pdbx_strand_id
1 'polypeptide(L)'
;MKNITELLELLRSDLNQYNSLVEEDILKLLQNKGAYFLFEYDYEWLEISAWAMNKEGDYISQRIDIPSKKKEKYFPSDIFMDKDIHLEDELYDHGVEEDEIDDYLDEYAQKKEDIISKWFQQRWKNALKNAHIQADGYFSPHDSYFYTDLNTGKQINEDQIKEKHSQG
;
A
#
# COMPACT_ATOMS: atom_id res chain seq x y z
N MET A 1 -9.35 21.05 -3.89
CA MET A 1 -9.62 21.77 -2.61
C MET A 1 -8.38 21.77 -1.72
N LYS A 2 -8.20 22.85 -1.01
CA LYS A 2 -7.05 23.03 -0.09
C LYS A 2 -6.97 21.91 0.96
N ASN A 3 -8.10 21.53 1.56
CA ASN A 3 -8.15 20.50 2.61
C ASN A 3 -7.66 19.13 2.10
N ILE A 4 -8.06 18.77 0.89
CA ILE A 4 -7.64 17.51 0.26
C ILE A 4 -6.15 17.54 -0.02
N THR A 5 -5.64 18.64 -0.57
CA THR A 5 -4.21 18.81 -0.87
C THR A 5 -3.36 18.71 0.40
N GLU A 6 -3.77 19.40 1.45
CA GLU A 6 -3.06 19.37 2.75
C GLU A 6 -3.06 17.96 3.36
N LEU A 7 -4.19 17.26 3.26
CA LEU A 7 -4.31 15.90 3.79
C LEU A 7 -3.43 14.92 3.01
N LEU A 8 -3.35 15.04 1.70
CA LEU A 8 -2.47 14.21 0.87
C LEU A 8 -0.99 14.49 1.12
N GLU A 9 -0.63 15.75 1.39
CA GLU A 9 0.74 16.11 1.79
C GLU A 9 1.11 15.54 3.15
N LEU A 10 0.16 15.55 4.10
CA LEU A 10 0.33 14.92 5.40
C LEU A 10 0.56 13.41 5.24
N LEU A 11 -0.21 12.76 4.38
CA LEU A 11 -0.05 11.34 4.08
C LEU A 11 1.37 11.04 3.58
N ARG A 12 1.86 11.82 2.61
CA ARG A 12 3.22 11.64 2.09
C ARG A 12 4.28 11.79 3.18
N SER A 13 4.15 12.83 3.98
CA SER A 13 5.08 13.11 5.06
C SER A 13 5.09 11.98 6.10
N ASP A 14 3.91 11.53 6.51
CA ASP A 14 3.78 10.48 7.51
C ASP A 14 4.29 9.13 7.00
N LEU A 15 3.98 8.76 5.75
CA LEU A 15 4.51 7.55 5.14
C LEU A 15 6.04 7.56 5.09
N ASN A 16 6.64 8.70 4.75
CA ASN A 16 8.08 8.81 4.65
C ASN A 16 8.81 8.60 5.99
N GLN A 17 8.13 8.80 7.10
CA GLN A 17 8.70 8.49 8.42
C GLN A 17 8.85 6.99 8.67
N TYR A 18 8.18 6.16 7.87
CA TYR A 18 8.22 4.70 7.97
C TYR A 18 9.15 4.04 6.96
N ASN A 19 9.85 4.81 6.14
CA ASN A 19 10.65 4.25 5.04
C ASN A 19 11.58 3.13 5.49
N SER A 20 12.41 3.37 6.50
CA SER A 20 13.38 2.38 6.98
C SER A 20 12.71 1.18 7.62
N LEU A 21 11.67 1.41 8.43
CA LEU A 21 10.95 0.33 9.12
C LEU A 21 10.28 -0.62 8.14
N VAL A 22 9.66 -0.06 7.09
CA VAL A 22 8.98 -0.84 6.05
C VAL A 22 9.99 -1.61 5.20
N GLU A 23 11.11 -0.99 4.85
CA GLU A 23 12.18 -1.67 4.10
C GLU A 23 12.76 -2.85 4.91
N GLU A 24 12.92 -2.71 6.22
CA GLU A 24 13.32 -3.81 7.11
C GLU A 24 12.30 -4.94 7.12
N ASP A 25 11.02 -4.61 7.19
CA ASP A 25 9.94 -5.61 7.17
C ASP A 25 9.93 -6.39 5.85
N ILE A 26 10.11 -5.70 4.73
CA ILE A 26 10.21 -6.34 3.42
C ILE A 26 11.40 -7.33 3.40
N LEU A 27 12.54 -6.94 3.91
CA LEU A 27 13.72 -7.81 3.94
C LEU A 27 13.50 -9.06 4.79
N LYS A 28 12.79 -8.95 5.91
CA LYS A 28 12.42 -10.10 6.73
C LYS A 28 11.53 -11.07 5.97
N LEU A 29 10.55 -10.54 5.24
CA LEU A 29 9.65 -11.37 4.42
C LEU A 29 10.41 -12.12 3.34
N LEU A 30 11.37 -11.47 2.69
CA LEU A 30 12.17 -12.06 1.62
C LEU A 30 12.99 -13.27 2.08
N GLN A 31 13.27 -13.41 3.37
CA GLN A 31 13.96 -14.57 3.92
C GLN A 31 13.18 -15.88 3.75
N ASN A 32 11.87 -15.81 3.48
CA ASN A 32 11.04 -16.99 3.23
C ASN A 32 11.27 -17.65 1.88
N LYS A 33 12.07 -17.06 1.00
CA LYS A 33 12.45 -17.63 -0.31
C LYS A 33 11.25 -18.05 -1.16
N GLY A 34 10.19 -17.27 -1.17
CA GLY A 34 9.03 -17.53 -2.00
C GLY A 34 9.32 -17.33 -3.49
N ALA A 35 8.43 -17.86 -4.32
CA ALA A 35 8.47 -17.60 -5.77
C ALA A 35 8.11 -16.15 -6.06
N TYR A 36 7.20 -15.59 -5.28
CA TYR A 36 6.83 -14.19 -5.31
C TYR A 36 6.22 -13.78 -3.97
N PHE A 37 5.93 -12.48 -3.83
CA PHE A 37 5.44 -11.90 -2.58
C PHE A 37 4.22 -11.06 -2.86
N LEU A 38 3.19 -11.20 -2.01
CA LEU A 38 1.96 -10.41 -2.11
C LEU A 38 1.84 -9.44 -0.95
N PHE A 39 1.40 -8.24 -1.27
CA PHE A 39 1.16 -7.17 -0.32
C PHE A 39 -0.23 -6.58 -0.58
N GLU A 40 -1.07 -6.56 0.45
CA GLU A 40 -2.41 -6.00 0.37
C GLU A 40 -2.58 -4.92 1.42
N TYR A 41 -3.06 -3.74 1.03
CA TYR A 41 -3.35 -2.70 2.01
C TYR A 41 -4.85 -2.57 2.24
N ASP A 42 -5.22 -2.16 3.46
CA ASP A 42 -6.59 -1.91 3.84
C ASP A 42 -6.95 -0.46 3.54
N TYR A 43 -8.10 -0.22 2.89
CA TYR A 43 -8.55 1.13 2.55
C TYR A 43 -8.80 2.02 3.75
N GLU A 44 -9.30 1.42 4.84
CA GLU A 44 -9.68 2.18 6.04
C GLU A 44 -8.49 2.41 6.95
N TRP A 45 -7.66 1.38 7.14
CA TRP A 45 -6.60 1.40 8.16
C TRP A 45 -5.20 1.57 7.58
N LEU A 46 -5.06 1.47 6.27
CA LEU A 46 -3.81 1.60 5.51
C LEU A 46 -2.70 0.62 5.91
N GLU A 47 -2.97 -0.29 6.83
CA GLU A 47 -2.03 -1.35 7.19
C GLU A 47 -1.86 -2.32 6.02
N ILE A 48 -0.65 -2.83 5.87
CA ILE A 48 -0.30 -3.72 4.77
C ILE A 48 -0.13 -5.14 5.33
N SER A 49 -0.84 -6.09 4.74
CA SER A 49 -0.68 -7.51 5.01
C SER A 49 0.21 -8.13 3.92
N ALA A 50 1.14 -8.97 4.31
CA ALA A 50 2.13 -9.49 3.37
C ALA A 50 2.38 -10.99 3.56
N TRP A 51 2.62 -11.67 2.44
CA TRP A 51 2.87 -13.12 2.40
C TRP A 51 3.93 -13.47 1.36
N ALA A 52 4.69 -14.54 1.65
CA ALA A 52 5.46 -15.23 0.65
C ALA A 52 4.58 -16.31 0.00
N MET A 53 4.71 -16.48 -1.31
CA MET A 53 3.89 -17.38 -2.13
C MET A 53 4.76 -18.39 -2.85
N ASN A 54 4.25 -19.61 -3.05
CA ASN A 54 4.91 -20.56 -3.94
C ASN A 54 4.44 -20.35 -5.40
N LYS A 55 5.03 -21.06 -6.32
CA LYS A 55 4.69 -20.93 -7.74
C LYS A 55 3.28 -21.43 -8.09
N GLU A 56 2.67 -22.24 -7.24
CA GLU A 56 1.30 -22.71 -7.37
C GLU A 56 0.25 -21.69 -6.86
N GLY A 57 0.72 -20.60 -6.25
CA GLY A 57 -0.16 -19.57 -5.71
C GLY A 57 -0.65 -19.84 -4.30
N ASP A 58 0.05 -20.68 -3.56
CA ASP A 58 -0.28 -20.97 -2.16
C ASP A 58 0.61 -20.14 -1.22
N TYR A 59 0.07 -19.80 -0.06
CA TYR A 59 0.84 -19.13 1.01
C TYR A 59 1.85 -20.10 1.61
N ILE A 60 3.12 -19.70 1.64
CA ILE A 60 4.19 -20.48 2.28
C ILE A 60 4.74 -19.82 3.53
N SER A 61 4.27 -18.63 3.85
CA SER A 61 4.57 -17.94 5.11
C SER A 61 3.29 -17.59 5.84
N GLN A 62 3.41 -17.31 7.12
CA GLN A 62 2.33 -16.64 7.85
C GLN A 62 2.23 -15.19 7.38
N ARG A 63 1.04 -14.61 7.55
CA ARG A 63 0.85 -13.18 7.29
C ARG A 63 1.74 -12.37 8.22
N ILE A 64 2.43 -11.39 7.65
CA ILE A 64 3.06 -10.35 8.45
C ILE A 64 2.35 -9.03 8.22
N ASP A 65 2.35 -8.18 9.23
CA ASP A 65 1.77 -6.84 9.14
C ASP A 65 2.91 -5.83 8.93
N ILE A 66 2.73 -4.94 7.96
CA ILE A 66 3.68 -3.89 7.62
C ILE A 66 3.01 -2.53 7.81
N PRO A 67 3.56 -1.59 8.59
CA PRO A 67 4.78 -1.77 9.39
C PRO A 67 4.55 -2.69 10.58
N SER A 68 5.53 -3.50 10.92
CA SER A 68 5.46 -4.39 12.10
C SER A 68 5.51 -3.61 13.41
N LYS A 69 6.09 -2.41 13.37
CA LYS A 69 6.18 -1.49 14.52
C LYS A 69 5.56 -0.16 14.15
N LYS A 70 4.48 0.19 14.83
CA LYS A 70 3.82 1.49 14.65
C LYS A 70 4.40 2.50 15.64
N LYS A 71 4.53 3.74 15.18
CA LYS A 71 4.97 4.86 16.04
C LYS A 71 3.85 5.41 16.91
N GLU A 72 2.60 5.25 16.44
CA GLU A 72 1.38 5.70 17.10
C GLU A 72 0.34 4.58 17.04
N LYS A 73 -0.86 4.83 17.54
CA LYS A 73 -1.94 3.85 17.53
C LYS A 73 -2.33 3.43 16.11
N TYR A 74 -2.38 4.40 15.20
CA TYR A 74 -2.76 4.18 13.81
C TYR A 74 -1.61 4.46 12.85
N PHE A 75 -1.61 3.75 11.72
CA PHE A 75 -0.69 3.96 10.61
C PHE A 75 -1.43 4.75 9.51
N PRO A 76 -0.85 5.80 8.91
CA PRO A 76 0.52 6.30 9.14
C PRO A 76 0.65 7.26 10.33
N SER A 77 -0.44 7.80 10.88
CA SER A 77 -0.45 8.61 12.09
C SER A 77 -1.87 8.74 12.62
N ASP A 78 -2.00 9.06 13.91
CA ASP A 78 -3.31 9.28 14.51
C ASP A 78 -3.98 10.54 13.92
N ILE A 79 -3.21 11.59 13.66
CA ILE A 79 -3.71 12.84 13.07
C ILE A 79 -4.24 12.59 11.66
N PHE A 80 -3.48 11.89 10.83
CA PHE A 80 -3.93 11.58 9.47
C PHE A 80 -5.20 10.76 9.47
N MET A 81 -5.27 9.71 10.28
CA MET A 81 -6.43 8.83 10.33
C MET A 81 -7.69 9.55 10.82
N ASP A 82 -7.54 10.44 11.81
CA ASP A 82 -8.66 11.25 12.27
C ASP A 82 -9.21 12.15 11.18
N LYS A 83 -8.35 12.83 10.44
CA LYS A 83 -8.75 13.71 9.34
C LYS A 83 -9.33 12.94 8.15
N ASP A 84 -8.77 11.77 7.84
CA ASP A 84 -9.24 10.92 6.76
C ASP A 84 -10.68 10.44 7.02
N ILE A 85 -10.94 9.96 8.22
CA ILE A 85 -12.26 9.46 8.63
C ILE A 85 -13.32 10.58 8.59
N HIS A 86 -12.95 11.80 8.97
CA HIS A 86 -13.87 12.94 9.06
C HIS A 86 -13.88 13.84 7.82
N LEU A 87 -13.22 13.43 6.72
CA LEU A 87 -13.11 14.27 5.52
C LEU A 87 -14.48 14.64 4.93
N GLU A 88 -15.38 13.68 4.84
CA GLU A 88 -16.72 13.92 4.29
C GLU A 88 -17.46 14.98 5.11
N ASP A 89 -17.46 14.85 6.43
CA ASP A 89 -18.09 15.82 7.33
C ASP A 89 -17.46 17.21 7.18
N GLU A 90 -16.14 17.27 7.04
CA GLU A 90 -15.41 18.52 6.84
C GLU A 90 -15.81 19.20 5.52
N LEU A 91 -16.00 18.43 4.45
CA LEU A 91 -16.46 18.98 3.17
C LEU A 91 -17.86 19.59 3.29
N TYR A 92 -18.78 18.93 3.98
CA TYR A 92 -20.11 19.51 4.26
C TYR A 92 -20.01 20.80 5.07
N ASP A 93 -19.18 20.81 6.10
CA ASP A 93 -19.00 21.98 6.97
C ASP A 93 -18.40 23.18 6.23
N HIS A 94 -17.63 22.95 5.17
CA HIS A 94 -17.07 24.00 4.32
C HIS A 94 -17.99 24.41 3.16
N GLY A 95 -19.25 23.96 3.16
CA GLY A 95 -20.24 24.38 2.19
C GLY A 95 -20.15 23.71 0.83
N VAL A 96 -19.49 22.58 0.73
CA VAL A 96 -19.47 21.81 -0.53
C VAL A 96 -20.85 21.20 -0.76
N GLU A 97 -21.40 21.39 -1.96
CA GLU A 97 -22.69 20.86 -2.33
C GLU A 97 -22.70 19.32 -2.31
N GLU A 98 -23.80 18.73 -1.86
CA GLU A 98 -23.93 17.28 -1.70
C GLU A 98 -23.60 16.50 -2.97
N ASP A 99 -24.02 17.00 -4.13
CA ASP A 99 -23.77 16.36 -5.42
C ASP A 99 -22.30 16.45 -5.87
N GLU A 100 -21.50 17.35 -5.28
CA GLU A 100 -20.08 17.48 -5.55
C GLU A 100 -19.21 16.67 -4.58
N ILE A 101 -19.72 16.32 -3.42
CA ILE A 101 -18.95 15.62 -2.38
C ILE A 101 -18.44 14.28 -2.88
N ASP A 102 -19.28 13.49 -3.54
CA ASP A 102 -18.88 12.19 -4.07
C ASP A 102 -17.72 12.31 -5.04
N ASP A 103 -17.74 13.32 -5.91
CA ASP A 103 -16.65 13.57 -6.87
C ASP A 103 -15.34 13.92 -6.17
N TYR A 104 -15.39 14.75 -5.11
CA TYR A 104 -14.21 15.07 -4.32
C TYR A 104 -13.65 13.86 -3.57
N LEU A 105 -14.54 13.03 -3.00
CA LEU A 105 -14.11 11.82 -2.30
C LEU A 105 -13.49 10.81 -3.25
N ASP A 106 -14.06 10.64 -4.45
CA ASP A 106 -13.49 9.76 -5.47
C ASP A 106 -12.11 10.21 -5.94
N GLU A 107 -11.95 11.51 -6.19
CA GLU A 107 -10.66 12.09 -6.55
C GLU A 107 -9.63 11.90 -5.44
N TYR A 108 -10.03 12.15 -4.20
CA TYR A 108 -9.18 11.94 -3.03
C TYR A 108 -8.75 10.48 -2.90
N ALA A 109 -9.71 9.54 -3.01
CA ALA A 109 -9.42 8.11 -2.91
C ALA A 109 -8.41 7.66 -3.97
N GLN A 110 -8.56 8.14 -5.21
CA GLN A 110 -7.64 7.83 -6.30
C GLN A 110 -6.24 8.37 -6.03
N LYS A 111 -6.11 9.60 -5.59
CA LYS A 111 -4.82 10.22 -5.26
C LYS A 111 -4.15 9.56 -4.07
N LYS A 112 -4.93 9.19 -3.06
CA LYS A 112 -4.48 8.46 -1.88
C LYS A 112 -3.88 7.11 -2.28
N GLU A 113 -4.59 6.36 -3.12
CA GLU A 113 -4.12 5.08 -3.64
C GLU A 113 -2.81 5.23 -4.43
N ASP A 114 -2.72 6.23 -5.30
CA ASP A 114 -1.51 6.50 -6.07
C ASP A 114 -0.31 6.81 -5.18
N ILE A 115 -0.51 7.60 -4.15
CA ILE A 115 0.55 7.95 -3.20
C ILE A 115 1.05 6.70 -2.47
N ILE A 116 0.14 5.90 -1.95
CA ILE A 116 0.49 4.68 -1.19
C ILE A 116 1.22 3.69 -2.10
N SER A 117 0.68 3.46 -3.29
CA SER A 117 1.26 2.51 -4.24
C SER A 117 2.67 2.92 -4.69
N LYS A 118 2.87 4.17 -5.05
CA LYS A 118 4.18 4.68 -5.47
C LYS A 118 5.19 4.68 -4.32
N TRP A 119 4.74 5.06 -3.14
CA TRP A 119 5.58 5.01 -1.95
C TRP A 119 6.04 3.58 -1.65
N PHE A 120 5.11 2.62 -1.65
CA PHE A 120 5.43 1.22 -1.38
C PHE A 120 6.34 0.63 -2.46
N GLN A 121 6.10 0.95 -3.72
CA GLN A 121 6.97 0.54 -4.83
C GLN A 121 8.41 1.01 -4.60
N GLN A 122 8.59 2.24 -4.14
CA GLN A 122 9.93 2.75 -3.85
C GLN A 122 10.57 2.03 -2.66
N ARG A 123 9.79 1.67 -1.64
CA ARG A 123 10.30 0.88 -0.49
C ARG A 123 10.76 -0.50 -0.95
N TRP A 124 9.96 -1.14 -1.79
CA TRP A 124 10.32 -2.42 -2.39
C TRP A 124 11.64 -2.34 -3.16
N LYS A 125 11.75 -1.39 -4.08
CA LYS A 125 12.96 -1.20 -4.89
C LYS A 125 14.19 -0.93 -4.03
N ASN A 126 14.07 -0.09 -3.01
CA ASN A 126 15.17 0.24 -2.10
C ASN A 126 15.61 -0.99 -1.31
N ALA A 127 14.67 -1.77 -0.79
CA ALA A 127 14.97 -2.99 -0.03
C ALA A 127 15.74 -3.99 -0.90
N LEU A 128 15.27 -4.25 -2.12
CA LEU A 128 15.94 -5.17 -3.05
C LEU A 128 17.34 -4.70 -3.42
N LYS A 129 17.48 -3.42 -3.71
CA LYS A 129 18.76 -2.81 -4.10
C LYS A 129 19.78 -2.92 -2.96
N ASN A 130 19.39 -2.55 -1.76
CA ASN A 130 20.29 -2.55 -0.61
C ASN A 130 20.71 -3.96 -0.19
N ALA A 131 19.85 -4.94 -0.39
CA ALA A 131 20.14 -6.35 -0.07
C ALA A 131 20.77 -7.11 -1.23
N HIS A 132 20.90 -6.52 -2.41
CA HIS A 132 21.39 -7.18 -3.63
C HIS A 132 20.57 -8.43 -3.98
N ILE A 133 19.23 -8.34 -3.85
CA ILE A 133 18.30 -9.43 -4.10
C ILE A 133 17.44 -9.08 -5.31
N GLN A 134 17.08 -10.11 -6.10
CA GLN A 134 16.05 -10.02 -7.13
C GLN A 134 14.86 -10.86 -6.68
N ALA A 135 13.68 -10.27 -6.73
CA ALA A 135 12.43 -10.93 -6.35
C ALA A 135 11.27 -10.26 -7.06
N ASP A 136 10.15 -10.98 -7.16
CA ASP A 136 8.90 -10.45 -7.71
C ASP A 136 7.92 -10.18 -6.57
N GLY A 137 7.35 -9.00 -6.57
CA GLY A 137 6.36 -8.58 -5.58
C GLY A 137 5.20 -7.84 -6.24
N TYR A 138 4.02 -7.97 -5.66
CA TYR A 138 2.78 -7.40 -6.17
C TYR A 138 2.01 -6.73 -5.04
N PHE A 139 1.46 -5.57 -5.32
CA PHE A 139 0.80 -4.73 -4.34
C PHE A 139 -0.61 -4.38 -4.81
N SER A 140 -1.60 -4.52 -3.92
CA SER A 140 -2.99 -4.21 -4.26
C SER A 140 -3.80 -3.76 -3.05
N PRO A 141 -4.94 -3.08 -3.28
CA PRO A 141 -5.97 -2.97 -2.25
C PRO A 141 -6.50 -4.37 -1.90
N HIS A 142 -6.97 -4.53 -0.67
CA HIS A 142 -7.60 -5.77 -0.22
C HIS A 142 -8.76 -6.18 -1.15
N ASP A 143 -8.86 -7.48 -1.44
CA ASP A 143 -9.88 -8.08 -2.31
C ASP A 143 -9.90 -7.57 -3.75
N SER A 144 -8.80 -7.04 -4.26
CA SER A 144 -8.70 -6.64 -5.66
C SER A 144 -8.20 -7.80 -6.52
N TYR A 145 -8.76 -7.91 -7.73
CA TYR A 145 -8.25 -8.80 -8.77
C TYR A 145 -6.99 -8.22 -9.44
N PHE A 146 -6.81 -6.91 -9.36
CA PHE A 146 -5.70 -6.18 -10.00
C PHE A 146 -4.64 -5.79 -9.00
N TYR A 147 -3.39 -5.94 -9.41
CA TYR A 147 -2.20 -5.66 -8.62
C TYR A 147 -1.28 -4.70 -9.38
N THR A 148 -0.41 -4.03 -8.66
CA THR A 148 0.73 -3.33 -9.23
C THR A 148 1.95 -4.24 -9.13
N ASP A 149 2.60 -4.52 -10.26
CA ASP A 149 3.91 -5.19 -10.28
C ASP A 149 4.94 -4.21 -9.73
N LEU A 150 5.53 -4.54 -8.58
CA LEU A 150 6.42 -3.63 -7.87
C LEU A 150 7.75 -3.39 -8.60
N ASN A 151 8.13 -4.26 -9.52
CA ASN A 151 9.35 -4.09 -10.30
C ASN A 151 9.16 -3.19 -11.51
N THR A 152 7.98 -3.18 -12.12
CA THR A 152 7.69 -2.42 -13.34
C THR A 152 6.81 -1.20 -13.12
N GLY A 153 6.02 -1.19 -12.04
CA GLY A 153 4.99 -0.19 -11.79
C GLY A 153 3.73 -0.38 -12.63
N LYS A 154 3.65 -1.47 -13.42
CA LYS A 154 2.51 -1.72 -14.31
C LYS A 154 1.45 -2.57 -13.62
N GLN A 155 0.21 -2.41 -14.05
CA GLN A 155 -0.91 -3.23 -13.58
C GLN A 155 -0.80 -4.65 -14.13
N ILE A 156 -1.08 -5.62 -13.26
CA ILE A 156 -1.13 -7.04 -13.59
C ILE A 156 -2.31 -7.65 -12.83
N ASN A 157 -2.98 -8.66 -13.39
CA ASN A 157 -4.08 -9.30 -12.69
C ASN A 157 -3.66 -10.63 -12.04
N GLU A 158 -4.52 -11.15 -11.18
CA GLU A 158 -4.27 -12.38 -10.42
C GLU A 158 -3.93 -13.56 -11.31
N ASP A 159 -4.65 -13.75 -12.41
CA ASP A 159 -4.41 -14.85 -13.35
C ASP A 159 -3.06 -14.73 -14.04
N GLN A 160 -2.69 -13.52 -14.43
CA GLN A 160 -1.38 -13.26 -15.04
C GLN A 160 -0.23 -13.54 -14.08
N ILE A 161 -0.39 -13.21 -12.80
CA ILE A 161 0.60 -13.52 -11.76
C ILE A 161 0.78 -15.03 -11.64
N LYS A 162 -0.31 -15.78 -11.54
CA LYS A 162 -0.28 -17.23 -11.41
C LYS A 162 0.35 -17.88 -12.63
N GLU A 163 0.01 -17.42 -13.83
CA GLU A 163 0.58 -17.93 -15.08
C GLU A 163 2.08 -17.67 -15.14
N LYS A 164 2.53 -16.46 -14.82
CA LYS A 164 3.94 -16.07 -14.83
C LYS A 164 4.80 -16.99 -13.94
N HIS A 165 4.32 -17.30 -12.74
CA HIS A 165 5.09 -18.04 -11.75
C HIS A 165 4.93 -19.57 -11.85
N SER A 166 3.84 -20.06 -12.48
CA SER A 166 3.64 -21.49 -12.69
C SER A 166 4.57 -22.06 -13.74
N GLN A 167 5.11 -21.23 -14.64
CA GLN A 167 5.98 -21.64 -15.73
C GLN A 167 7.46 -21.70 -15.32
N GLY A 168 7.77 -21.24 -14.17
CA GLY A 168 9.13 -21.28 -13.62
C GLY A 168 9.40 -22.55 -12.86
#